data_8db17f0c603e59cc8d3f02b43941232a
#
_entry.id   8db17f0c603e59cc8d3f02b43941232a
#
_cell.length_a   1.000
_cell.length_b   1.000
_cell.length_c   1.000
_cell.angle_alpha   90.00
_cell.angle_beta   90.00
_cell.angle_gamma   90.00
#
_symmetry.space_group_name_H-M   'P 1'
#
loop_
_entity.id
_entity.type
_entity.pdbx_description
1 polymer ?
#
loop_
_entity_poly.entity_id
_entity_poly.type
_entity_poly.pdbx_seq_one_letter_code
_entity_poly.pdbx_strand_id
1 'polypeptide(L)'
;MLRGFHAVCLLVLLSAFSYSQPTRPPGTVTFTLDFPASQPGHYSIHVQSDGKARYESSSKISSDSDDIDRFAYDFTISPATLDKIFELSAKAGYFQNDLDSHRKNMAFTGRKTLAFKDDRRTGESTFNYTPNVAAQDLTNLFQGLSATLELGHRLEYSLRYQKLALAEELKRTEESARMSPPVELQAIAPILQQIVADSSVMNVTRARAQRLLDRPSTR
;
A
#
# COMPACT_ATOMS: atom_id res chain seq x y z
N MET A 1 -67.25 32.60 19.12
CA MET A 1 -66.06 32.23 19.90
C MET A 1 -65.15 31.40 18.99
N LEU A 2 -64.18 32.07 18.36
CA LEU A 2 -63.25 31.43 17.41
C LEU A 2 -61.86 31.44 18.04
N ARG A 3 -61.32 30.27 18.41
CA ARG A 3 -59.98 30.09 18.95
C ARG A 3 -59.01 29.76 17.80
N GLY A 4 -58.15 30.72 17.46
CA GLY A 4 -57.08 30.53 16.49
C GLY A 4 -55.94 29.70 17.07
N PHE A 5 -55.60 28.62 16.38
CA PHE A 5 -54.40 27.84 16.62
C PHE A 5 -53.22 28.42 15.82
N HIS A 6 -52.26 28.99 16.52
CA HIS A 6 -50.99 29.41 15.90
C HIS A 6 -50.04 28.21 15.91
N ALA A 7 -49.75 27.64 14.74
CA ALA A 7 -48.74 26.65 14.56
C ALA A 7 -47.38 27.37 14.41
N VAL A 8 -46.50 27.25 15.41
CA VAL A 8 -45.14 27.73 15.36
C VAL A 8 -44.30 26.64 14.65
N CYS A 9 -43.91 26.87 13.40
CA CYS A 9 -42.93 26.07 12.67
C CYS A 9 -41.53 26.39 13.20
N LEU A 10 -40.94 25.46 13.97
CA LEU A 10 -39.56 25.52 14.42
C LEU A 10 -38.65 25.03 13.30
N LEU A 11 -38.02 25.93 12.58
CA LEU A 11 -37.04 25.64 11.54
C LEU A 11 -35.71 25.31 12.24
N VAL A 12 -35.37 23.97 12.34
CA VAL A 12 -34.08 23.53 12.82
C VAL A 12 -33.07 23.63 11.65
N LEU A 13 -32.25 24.66 11.66
CA LEU A 13 -31.09 24.80 10.78
C LEU A 13 -30.01 23.78 11.21
N LEU A 14 -29.94 22.64 10.54
CA LEU A 14 -28.78 21.76 10.63
C LEU A 14 -27.62 22.42 9.89
N SER A 15 -26.75 23.09 10.61
CA SER A 15 -25.45 23.52 10.12
C SER A 15 -24.56 22.26 9.97
N ALA A 16 -24.40 21.79 8.73
CA ALA A 16 -23.40 20.77 8.40
C ALA A 16 -22.00 21.38 8.62
N PHE A 17 -21.38 21.06 9.74
CA PHE A 17 -19.96 21.30 9.94
C PHE A 17 -19.19 20.40 8.98
N SER A 18 -18.82 20.94 7.81
CA SER A 18 -17.80 20.32 6.96
C SER A 18 -16.48 20.36 7.71
N TYR A 19 -16.09 19.24 8.31
CA TYR A 19 -14.73 19.04 8.80
C TYR A 19 -13.81 19.06 7.58
N SER A 20 -13.25 20.22 7.28
CA SER A 20 -12.11 20.32 6.36
C SER A 20 -10.93 19.62 7.02
N GLN A 21 -10.55 18.46 6.53
CA GLN A 21 -9.30 17.84 6.96
C GLN A 21 -8.16 18.82 6.67
N PRO A 22 -7.20 18.99 7.61
CA PRO A 22 -6.06 19.85 7.36
C PRO A 22 -5.36 19.34 6.10
N THR A 23 -5.36 20.14 5.04
CA THR A 23 -4.67 19.82 3.80
C THR A 23 -3.18 19.79 4.07
N ARG A 24 -2.59 18.60 4.02
CA ARG A 24 -1.12 18.42 4.09
C ARG A 24 -0.48 19.21 2.95
N PRO A 25 0.62 19.94 3.20
CA PRO A 25 1.36 20.60 2.12
C PRO A 25 1.71 19.60 1.01
N PRO A 26 1.68 20.03 -0.27
CA PRO A 26 2.08 19.18 -1.37
C PRO A 26 3.47 18.57 -1.15
N GLY A 27 3.58 17.28 -1.30
CA GLY A 27 4.84 16.56 -1.11
C GLY A 27 4.73 15.12 -1.58
N THR A 28 5.87 14.52 -1.85
CA THR A 28 5.97 13.13 -2.31
C THR A 28 7.01 12.38 -1.50
N VAL A 29 6.68 11.16 -1.11
CA VAL A 29 7.61 10.18 -0.54
C VAL A 29 7.80 9.08 -1.57
N THR A 30 9.05 8.74 -1.86
CA THR A 30 9.40 7.66 -2.77
C THR A 30 10.24 6.61 -2.05
N PHE A 31 9.92 5.36 -2.29
CA PHE A 31 10.74 4.22 -1.88
C PHE A 31 11.13 3.41 -3.11
N THR A 32 12.39 3.00 -3.19
CA THR A 32 12.90 2.11 -4.23
C THR A 32 13.68 0.97 -3.60
N LEU A 33 13.48 -0.24 -4.09
CA LEU A 33 14.31 -1.41 -3.78
C LEU A 33 14.94 -1.95 -5.05
N ASP A 34 16.27 -2.13 -5.01
CA ASP A 34 17.04 -2.89 -6.00
C ASP A 34 17.65 -4.11 -5.31
N PHE A 35 17.11 -5.27 -5.59
CA PHE A 35 17.61 -6.55 -5.09
C PHE A 35 17.39 -7.65 -6.13
N PRO A 36 18.33 -7.85 -7.06
CA PRO A 36 18.18 -8.82 -8.16
C PRO A 36 17.88 -10.26 -7.72
N ALA A 37 18.19 -10.61 -6.46
CA ALA A 37 17.90 -11.92 -5.88
C ALA A 37 16.47 -12.03 -5.31
N SER A 38 15.67 -10.96 -5.33
CA SER A 38 14.26 -10.98 -4.90
C SER A 38 13.30 -11.01 -6.08
N GLN A 39 12.02 -11.28 -5.79
CA GLN A 39 10.92 -11.11 -6.73
C GLN A 39 9.87 -10.21 -6.10
N PRO A 40 9.65 -9.01 -6.70
CA PRO A 40 10.38 -8.43 -7.84
C PRO A 40 11.83 -8.06 -7.49
N GLY A 41 12.72 -8.07 -8.49
CA GLY A 41 14.13 -7.69 -8.33
C GLY A 41 14.34 -6.19 -8.22
N HIS A 42 13.40 -5.42 -8.76
CA HIS A 42 13.34 -3.96 -8.65
C HIS A 42 11.89 -3.52 -8.48
N TYR A 43 11.65 -2.56 -7.58
CA TYR A 43 10.37 -1.84 -7.54
C TYR A 43 10.52 -0.45 -6.94
N SER A 44 9.55 0.41 -7.27
CA SER A 44 9.39 1.74 -6.68
C SER A 44 7.94 1.99 -6.27
N ILE A 45 7.77 2.77 -5.20
CA ILE A 45 6.47 3.24 -4.72
C ILE A 45 6.56 4.75 -4.53
N HIS A 46 5.70 5.48 -5.23
CA HIS A 46 5.57 6.92 -5.12
C HIS A 46 4.26 7.24 -4.41
N VAL A 47 4.31 8.00 -3.32
CA VAL A 47 3.14 8.38 -2.52
C VAL A 47 3.06 9.89 -2.45
N GLN A 48 1.97 10.46 -2.95
CA GLN A 48 1.68 11.89 -2.90
C GLN A 48 0.91 12.25 -1.62
N SER A 49 1.03 13.49 -1.17
CA SER A 49 0.37 13.99 0.04
C SER A 49 -1.17 14.00 -0.05
N ASP A 50 -1.76 13.90 -1.24
CA ASP A 50 -3.20 13.76 -1.47
C ASP A 50 -3.69 12.30 -1.39
N GLY A 51 -2.79 11.35 -1.11
CA GLY A 51 -3.08 9.93 -1.01
C GLY A 51 -2.97 9.13 -2.31
N LYS A 52 -2.75 9.79 -3.44
CA LYS A 52 -2.47 9.07 -4.69
C LYS A 52 -1.11 8.40 -4.60
N ALA A 53 -1.06 7.17 -5.08
CA ALA A 53 0.16 6.38 -5.09
C ALA A 53 0.31 5.60 -6.40
N ARG A 54 1.56 5.39 -6.78
CA ARG A 54 1.94 4.58 -7.94
C ARG A 54 2.99 3.57 -7.55
N TYR A 55 2.75 2.35 -7.92
CA TYR A 55 3.68 1.22 -7.82
C TYR A 55 4.20 0.84 -9.19
N GLU A 56 5.48 0.58 -9.29
CA GLU A 56 6.11 0.04 -10.49
C GLU A 56 7.08 -1.05 -10.07
N SER A 57 7.05 -2.20 -10.74
CA SER A 57 7.99 -3.28 -10.51
C SER A 57 8.49 -3.91 -11.81
N SER A 58 9.63 -4.56 -11.68
CA SER A 58 10.20 -5.37 -12.75
C SER A 58 10.90 -6.60 -12.20
N SER A 59 10.64 -7.74 -12.84
CA SER A 59 11.22 -9.03 -12.50
C SER A 59 11.69 -9.73 -13.77
N LYS A 60 12.76 -10.51 -13.68
CA LYS A 60 13.07 -11.48 -14.73
C LYS A 60 11.99 -12.57 -14.73
N ILE A 61 11.50 -12.95 -15.92
CA ILE A 61 10.50 -14.03 -16.05
C ILE A 61 11.10 -15.38 -15.65
N SER A 62 12.38 -15.58 -15.94
CA SER A 62 13.16 -16.71 -15.45
C SER A 62 14.63 -16.33 -15.27
N SER A 63 15.38 -17.18 -14.52
CA SER A 63 16.83 -16.97 -14.34
C SER A 63 17.61 -16.98 -15.67
N ASP A 64 17.11 -17.69 -16.67
CA ASP A 64 17.78 -17.96 -17.94
C ASP A 64 17.25 -17.09 -19.09
N SER A 65 16.27 -16.21 -18.81
CA SER A 65 15.70 -15.29 -19.80
C SER A 65 16.10 -13.84 -19.49
N ASP A 66 16.33 -13.07 -20.55
CA ASP A 66 16.45 -11.62 -20.45
C ASP A 66 15.09 -10.90 -20.53
N ASP A 67 14.01 -11.67 -20.69
CA ASP A 67 12.66 -11.10 -20.69
C ASP A 67 12.30 -10.58 -19.30
N ILE A 68 11.75 -9.38 -19.28
CA ILE A 68 11.38 -8.67 -18.06
C ILE A 68 9.85 -8.55 -18.00
N ASP A 69 9.27 -9.11 -16.96
CA ASP A 69 7.90 -8.79 -16.56
C ASP A 69 7.88 -7.41 -15.90
N ARG A 70 7.01 -6.52 -16.39
CA ARG A 70 6.83 -5.17 -15.86
C ARG A 70 5.39 -4.98 -15.43
N PHE A 71 5.24 -4.54 -14.20
CA PHE A 71 3.94 -4.25 -13.62
C PHE A 71 3.90 -2.81 -13.12
N ALA A 72 2.80 -2.11 -13.40
CA ALA A 72 2.55 -0.76 -12.90
C ALA A 72 1.09 -0.67 -12.42
N TYR A 73 0.89 -0.05 -11.26
CA TYR A 73 -0.43 0.05 -10.64
C TYR A 73 -0.61 1.38 -9.91
N ASP A 74 -1.68 2.11 -10.28
CA ASP A 74 -2.07 3.34 -9.61
C ASP A 74 -3.17 3.02 -8.57
N PHE A 75 -3.04 3.54 -7.35
CA PHE A 75 -3.97 3.28 -6.27
C PHE A 75 -4.06 4.46 -5.31
N THR A 76 -4.98 4.37 -4.35
CA THR A 76 -5.10 5.36 -3.27
C THR A 76 -4.76 4.68 -1.95
N ILE A 77 -3.90 5.33 -1.16
CA ILE A 77 -3.52 4.89 0.18
C ILE A 77 -4.58 5.38 1.18
N SER A 78 -4.87 4.56 2.19
CA SER A 78 -5.74 4.95 3.30
C SER A 78 -5.17 6.14 4.07
N PRO A 79 -6.02 7.01 4.65
CA PRO A 79 -5.55 8.15 5.43
C PRO A 79 -4.59 7.76 6.56
N ALA A 80 -4.84 6.64 7.25
CA ALA A 80 -4.01 6.16 8.35
C ALA A 80 -2.59 5.78 7.88
N THR A 81 -2.47 5.04 6.79
CA THR A 81 -1.17 4.68 6.21
C THR A 81 -0.46 5.90 5.63
N LEU A 82 -1.20 6.81 5.00
CA LEU A 82 -0.66 8.07 4.49
C LEU A 82 -0.05 8.90 5.62
N ASP A 83 -0.78 9.09 6.73
CA ASP A 83 -0.30 9.79 7.90
C ASP A 83 0.98 9.15 8.46
N LYS A 84 1.00 7.82 8.55
CA LYS A 84 2.16 7.06 9.02
C LYS A 84 3.39 7.25 8.13
N ILE A 85 3.23 7.22 6.81
CA ILE A 85 4.31 7.44 5.85
C ILE A 85 4.95 8.82 6.06
N PHE A 86 4.14 9.87 6.11
CA PHE A 86 4.66 11.23 6.27
C PHE A 86 5.21 11.52 7.67
N GLU A 87 4.60 10.94 8.72
CA GLU A 87 5.12 10.98 10.09
C GLU A 87 6.51 10.34 10.20
N LEU A 88 6.67 9.13 9.65
CA LEU A 88 7.94 8.40 9.67
C LEU A 88 9.00 9.14 8.82
N SER A 89 8.61 9.72 7.68
CA SER A 89 9.50 10.53 6.86
C SER A 89 10.02 11.75 7.63
N ALA A 90 9.14 12.44 8.38
CA ALA A 90 9.54 13.56 9.22
C ALA A 90 10.46 13.11 10.38
N LYS A 91 10.16 12.00 11.06
CA LYS A 91 11.01 11.41 12.11
C LYS A 91 12.38 10.96 11.60
N ALA A 92 12.45 10.54 10.34
CA ALA A 92 13.71 10.19 9.67
C ALA A 92 14.46 11.42 9.10
N GLY A 93 14.02 12.65 9.43
CA GLY A 93 14.65 13.89 8.99
C GLY A 93 14.49 14.16 7.49
N TYR A 94 13.39 13.67 6.89
CA TYR A 94 13.10 13.78 5.45
C TYR A 94 14.23 13.25 4.57
N PHE A 95 15.03 12.30 5.09
CA PHE A 95 16.16 11.65 4.40
C PHE A 95 17.27 12.60 3.95
N GLN A 96 17.39 13.75 4.60
CA GLN A 96 18.44 14.76 4.31
C GLN A 96 19.82 14.33 4.82
N ASN A 97 19.85 13.40 5.77
CA ASN A 97 21.08 12.84 6.30
C ASN A 97 21.33 11.44 5.74
N ASP A 98 22.60 11.02 5.78
CA ASP A 98 22.94 9.64 5.47
C ASP A 98 22.30 8.67 6.48
N LEU A 99 21.53 7.73 5.95
CA LEU A 99 20.83 6.72 6.75
C LEU A 99 21.57 5.38 6.78
N ASP A 100 22.61 5.18 5.94
CA ASP A 100 23.33 3.91 5.93
C ASP A 100 24.14 3.71 7.20
N SER A 101 24.14 2.51 7.71
CA SER A 101 24.90 2.13 8.89
C SER A 101 26.41 2.03 8.65
N HIS A 102 26.85 1.93 7.39
CA HIS A 102 28.22 1.66 6.95
C HIS A 102 28.89 0.45 7.64
N ARG A 103 28.07 -0.47 8.21
CA ARG A 103 28.59 -1.65 8.87
C ARG A 103 29.19 -2.62 7.86
N LYS A 104 30.45 -2.98 8.08
CA LYS A 104 31.12 -4.06 7.34
C LYS A 104 30.54 -5.42 7.76
N ASN A 105 30.55 -6.39 6.85
CA ASN A 105 30.12 -7.77 7.08
C ASN A 105 28.62 -7.96 7.35
N MET A 106 27.77 -7.05 6.87
CA MET A 106 26.32 -7.27 6.82
C MET A 106 25.90 -7.96 5.53
N ALA A 107 24.94 -8.90 5.66
CA ALA A 107 24.34 -9.49 4.47
C ALA A 107 23.70 -8.39 3.59
N PHE A 108 23.90 -8.50 2.28
CA PHE A 108 23.23 -7.60 1.35
C PHE A 108 21.76 -8.06 1.20
N THR A 109 20.84 -7.21 1.59
CA THR A 109 19.39 -7.43 1.54
C THR A 109 18.68 -6.49 0.57
N GLY A 110 19.43 -5.98 -0.40
CA GLY A 110 18.97 -5.03 -1.40
C GLY A 110 19.35 -3.58 -1.07
N ARG A 111 19.57 -2.81 -2.12
CA ARG A 111 19.79 -1.37 -2.04
C ARG A 111 18.43 -0.69 -1.94
N LYS A 112 18.19 -0.02 -0.83
CA LYS A 112 16.96 0.70 -0.52
C LYS A 112 17.21 2.18 -0.62
N THR A 113 16.35 2.90 -1.31
CA THR A 113 16.41 4.36 -1.41
C THR A 113 15.11 4.94 -0.91
N LEU A 114 15.19 5.86 0.05
CA LEU A 114 14.11 6.70 0.51
C LEU A 114 14.34 8.11 0.02
N ALA A 115 13.35 8.72 -0.63
CA ALA A 115 13.40 10.08 -1.09
C ALA A 115 12.14 10.85 -0.65
N PHE A 116 12.32 12.12 -0.32
CA PHE A 116 11.26 13.07 0.02
C PHE A 116 11.42 14.35 -0.79
N LYS A 117 10.31 14.88 -1.27
CA LYS A 117 10.28 16.17 -1.96
C LYS A 117 9.01 16.92 -1.64
N ASP A 118 9.15 18.17 -1.19
CA ASP A 118 8.08 19.16 -1.11
C ASP A 118 8.57 20.51 -1.68
N ASP A 119 7.80 21.58 -1.53
CA ASP A 119 8.15 22.93 -2.03
C ASP A 119 9.37 23.53 -1.32
N ARG A 120 9.75 23.02 -0.15
CA ARG A 120 10.80 23.59 0.71
C ARG A 120 11.96 22.64 0.94
N ARG A 121 11.76 21.33 0.77
CA ARG A 121 12.72 20.30 1.16
C ARG A 121 12.85 19.25 0.09
N THR A 122 14.08 18.81 -0.10
CA THR A 122 14.42 17.63 -0.89
C THR A 122 15.44 16.86 -0.09
N GLY A 123 15.26 15.56 0.02
CA GLY A 123 16.22 14.67 0.67
C GLY A 123 16.11 13.28 0.06
N GLU A 124 17.26 12.61 0.01
CA GLU A 124 17.39 11.24 -0.50
C GLU A 124 18.50 10.54 0.25
N SER A 125 18.27 9.31 0.65
CA SER A 125 19.30 8.48 1.26
C SER A 125 19.16 7.03 0.79
N THR A 126 20.29 6.44 0.45
CA THR A 126 20.39 5.05 -0.02
C THR A 126 21.16 4.22 1.00
N PHE A 127 20.66 3.04 1.33
CA PHE A 127 21.25 2.16 2.34
C PHE A 127 20.97 0.68 2.04
N ASN A 128 21.82 -0.19 2.55
CA ASN A 128 21.51 -1.61 2.72
C ASN A 128 20.81 -1.86 4.06
N TYR A 129 21.33 -1.26 5.13
CA TYR A 129 20.76 -1.31 6.47
C TYR A 129 20.89 0.06 7.14
N THR A 130 19.86 0.49 7.83
CA THR A 130 19.87 1.75 8.58
C THR A 130 19.65 1.50 10.06
N PRO A 131 20.37 2.18 10.98
CA PRO A 131 20.07 2.17 12.40
C PRO A 131 18.90 3.10 12.79
N ASN A 132 18.45 3.94 11.87
CA ASN A 132 17.33 4.86 12.10
C ASN A 132 16.01 4.09 12.15
N VAL A 133 15.38 4.02 13.33
CA VAL A 133 14.17 3.24 13.57
C VAL A 133 13.01 3.70 12.68
N ALA A 134 12.84 5.01 12.49
CA ALA A 134 11.75 5.54 11.65
C ALA A 134 11.94 5.15 10.17
N ALA A 135 13.18 5.15 9.68
CA ALA A 135 13.50 4.70 8.32
C ALA A 135 13.33 3.18 8.17
N GLN A 136 13.64 2.38 9.21
CA GLN A 136 13.35 0.94 9.23
C GLN A 136 11.84 0.66 9.15
N ASP A 137 11.05 1.33 10.01
CA ASP A 137 9.60 1.17 10.06
C ASP A 137 8.96 1.55 8.71
N LEU A 138 9.44 2.65 8.11
CA LEU A 138 8.97 3.09 6.79
C LEU A 138 9.35 2.10 5.69
N THR A 139 10.56 1.55 5.74
CA THR A 139 11.01 0.49 4.84
C THR A 139 10.12 -0.74 4.95
N ASN A 140 9.85 -1.21 6.17
CA ASN A 140 8.98 -2.37 6.43
C ASN A 140 7.56 -2.12 5.90
N LEU A 141 7.04 -0.90 6.08
CA LEU A 141 5.72 -0.52 5.57
C LEU A 141 5.67 -0.58 4.03
N PHE A 142 6.67 -0.03 3.34
CA PHE A 142 6.74 -0.08 1.88
C PHE A 142 6.96 -1.50 1.34
N GLN A 143 7.76 -2.32 2.02
CA GLN A 143 7.93 -3.73 1.65
C GLN A 143 6.63 -4.52 1.83
N GLY A 144 5.90 -4.28 2.91
CA GLY A 144 4.57 -4.88 3.12
C GLY A 144 3.56 -4.44 2.06
N LEU A 145 3.59 -3.17 1.66
CA LEU A 145 2.74 -2.64 0.60
C LEU A 145 3.07 -3.26 -0.75
N SER A 146 4.37 -3.36 -1.11
CA SER A 146 4.81 -4.07 -2.32
C SER A 146 4.32 -5.52 -2.34
N ALA A 147 4.45 -6.25 -1.22
CA ALA A 147 3.98 -7.63 -1.13
C ALA A 147 2.47 -7.76 -1.39
N THR A 148 1.66 -6.81 -0.91
CA THR A 148 0.22 -6.78 -1.16
C THR A 148 -0.10 -6.51 -2.63
N LEU A 149 0.60 -5.57 -3.27
CA LEU A 149 0.36 -5.23 -4.68
C LEU A 149 0.80 -6.35 -5.62
N GLU A 150 1.93 -7.00 -5.34
CA GLU A 150 2.38 -8.18 -6.07
C GLU A 150 1.42 -9.37 -5.88
N LEU A 151 0.82 -9.52 -4.70
CA LEU A 151 -0.26 -10.48 -4.51
C LEU A 151 -1.44 -10.17 -5.45
N GLY A 152 -1.86 -8.91 -5.54
CA GLY A 152 -2.91 -8.47 -6.46
C GLY A 152 -2.60 -8.83 -7.91
N HIS A 153 -1.37 -8.57 -8.36
CA HIS A 153 -0.88 -8.91 -9.69
C HIS A 153 -0.94 -10.42 -9.96
N ARG A 154 -0.45 -11.24 -9.02
CA ARG A 154 -0.54 -12.72 -9.14
C ARG A 154 -1.97 -13.23 -9.15
N LEU A 155 -2.86 -12.65 -8.35
CA LEU A 155 -4.28 -13.02 -8.33
C LEU A 155 -4.96 -12.67 -9.67
N GLU A 156 -4.65 -11.52 -10.27
CA GLU A 156 -5.17 -11.13 -11.58
C GLU A 156 -4.72 -12.10 -12.67
N TYR A 157 -3.42 -12.43 -12.70
CA TYR A 157 -2.88 -13.42 -13.62
C TYR A 157 -3.55 -14.79 -13.44
N SER A 158 -3.67 -15.25 -12.19
CA SER A 158 -4.26 -16.55 -11.88
C SER A 158 -5.75 -16.60 -12.19
N LEU A 159 -6.49 -15.52 -11.99
CA LEU A 159 -7.90 -15.44 -12.36
C LEU A 159 -8.09 -15.59 -13.87
N ARG A 160 -7.19 -15.01 -14.65
CA ARG A 160 -7.26 -15.01 -16.12
C ARG A 160 -6.81 -16.34 -16.73
N TYR A 161 -5.74 -16.93 -16.20
CA TYR A 161 -5.03 -18.02 -16.86
C TYR A 161 -4.94 -19.33 -16.06
N GLN A 162 -5.04 -19.27 -14.72
CA GLN A 162 -4.74 -20.41 -13.83
C GLN A 162 -5.69 -20.48 -12.64
N LYS A 163 -7.00 -20.60 -12.89
CA LYS A 163 -8.03 -20.54 -11.82
C LYS A 163 -7.83 -21.54 -10.68
N LEU A 164 -7.18 -22.69 -10.93
CA LEU A 164 -6.84 -23.62 -9.86
C LEU A 164 -5.78 -23.08 -8.90
N ALA A 165 -4.84 -22.27 -9.39
CA ALA A 165 -3.80 -21.65 -8.57
C ALA A 165 -4.39 -20.61 -7.59
N LEU A 166 -5.52 -19.97 -7.91
CA LEU A 166 -6.21 -19.05 -7.02
C LEU A 166 -6.55 -19.66 -5.67
N ALA A 167 -6.96 -20.93 -5.64
CA ALA A 167 -7.38 -21.57 -4.40
C ALA A 167 -6.23 -21.68 -3.40
N GLU A 168 -5.03 -22.03 -3.88
CA GLU A 168 -3.85 -22.15 -3.05
C GLU A 168 -3.27 -20.79 -2.66
N GLU A 169 -3.22 -19.82 -3.60
CA GLU A 169 -2.73 -18.47 -3.32
C GLU A 169 -3.61 -17.77 -2.27
N LEU A 170 -4.93 -17.83 -2.40
CA LEU A 170 -5.84 -17.26 -1.41
C LEU A 170 -5.80 -18.00 -0.07
N LYS A 171 -5.56 -19.32 -0.06
CA LYS A 171 -5.36 -20.08 1.17
C LYS A 171 -4.13 -19.60 1.92
N ARG A 172 -2.98 -19.51 1.24
CA ARG A 172 -1.71 -19.01 1.82
C ARG A 172 -1.86 -17.60 2.32
N THR A 173 -2.54 -16.73 1.55
CA THR A 173 -2.80 -15.35 1.94
C THR A 173 -3.65 -15.28 3.20
N GLU A 174 -4.73 -16.07 3.29
CA GLU A 174 -5.60 -16.11 4.46
C GLU A 174 -4.86 -16.62 5.71
N GLU A 175 -4.01 -17.63 5.56
CA GLU A 175 -3.20 -18.19 6.65
C GLU A 175 -2.15 -17.18 7.12
N SER A 176 -1.40 -16.57 6.20
CA SER A 176 -0.39 -15.55 6.51
C SER A 176 -1.01 -14.31 7.16
N ALA A 177 -2.18 -13.89 6.69
CA ALA A 177 -2.87 -12.73 7.23
C ALA A 177 -3.38 -12.89 8.67
N ARG A 178 -3.36 -14.10 9.23
CA ARG A 178 -3.63 -14.35 10.66
C ARG A 178 -2.46 -13.92 11.53
N MET A 179 -1.24 -14.08 11.03
CA MET A 179 -0.01 -13.75 11.75
C MET A 179 0.45 -12.32 11.46
N SER A 180 0.36 -11.92 10.20
CA SER A 180 0.76 -10.59 9.72
C SER A 180 -0.24 -10.11 8.68
N PRO A 181 -1.17 -9.22 9.04
CA PRO A 181 -2.13 -8.68 8.09
C PRO A 181 -1.42 -7.95 6.93
N PRO A 182 -1.87 -8.17 5.68
CA PRO A 182 -1.35 -7.43 4.54
C PRO A 182 -1.54 -5.91 4.71
N VAL A 183 -0.51 -5.15 4.38
CA VAL A 183 -0.56 -3.69 4.39
C VAL A 183 -1.42 -3.21 3.22
N GLU A 184 -2.39 -2.31 3.47
CA GLU A 184 -3.26 -1.75 2.42
C GLU A 184 -3.97 -2.82 1.58
N LEU A 185 -4.55 -3.84 2.21
CA LEU A 185 -5.30 -4.89 1.52
C LEU A 185 -6.40 -4.32 0.60
N GLN A 186 -6.94 -3.15 0.94
CA GLN A 186 -7.95 -2.44 0.15
C GLN A 186 -7.43 -1.99 -1.23
N ALA A 187 -6.12 -1.83 -1.39
CA ALA A 187 -5.53 -1.50 -2.70
C ALA A 187 -5.80 -2.60 -3.74
N ILE A 188 -5.93 -3.86 -3.31
CA ILE A 188 -6.24 -5.01 -4.18
C ILE A 188 -7.70 -5.48 -4.08
N ALA A 189 -8.57 -4.72 -3.41
CA ALA A 189 -10.00 -5.03 -3.32
C ALA A 189 -10.66 -5.25 -4.69
N PRO A 190 -10.34 -4.49 -5.76
CA PRO A 190 -10.94 -4.71 -7.07
C PRO A 190 -10.74 -6.13 -7.60
N ILE A 191 -9.55 -6.71 -7.50
CA ILE A 191 -9.32 -8.09 -7.97
C ILE A 191 -9.99 -9.12 -7.06
N LEU A 192 -10.01 -8.90 -5.74
CA LEU A 192 -10.74 -9.77 -4.83
C LEU A 192 -12.24 -9.78 -5.13
N GLN A 193 -12.83 -8.62 -5.44
CA GLN A 193 -14.24 -8.49 -5.85
C GLN A 193 -14.51 -9.22 -7.17
N GLN A 194 -13.62 -9.13 -8.16
CA GLN A 194 -13.74 -9.88 -9.40
C GLN A 194 -13.73 -11.40 -9.15
N ILE A 195 -12.85 -11.89 -8.27
CA ILE A 195 -12.80 -13.32 -7.90
C ILE A 195 -14.12 -13.75 -7.24
N VAL A 196 -14.68 -12.93 -6.35
CA VAL A 196 -15.99 -13.22 -5.69
C VAL A 196 -17.12 -13.28 -6.70
N ALA A 197 -17.12 -12.40 -7.69
CA ALA A 197 -18.18 -12.29 -8.70
C ALA A 197 -18.09 -13.37 -9.79
N ASP A 198 -16.92 -13.97 -10.04
CA ASP A 198 -16.73 -14.96 -11.10
C ASP A 198 -17.32 -16.32 -10.71
N SER A 199 -18.47 -16.68 -11.29
CA SER A 199 -19.17 -17.97 -11.05
C SER A 199 -18.37 -19.19 -11.51
N SER A 200 -17.37 -19.04 -12.37
CA SER A 200 -16.50 -20.14 -12.81
C SER A 200 -15.37 -20.46 -11.80
N VAL A 201 -15.19 -19.62 -10.78
CA VAL A 201 -14.29 -19.88 -9.66
C VAL A 201 -15.01 -20.71 -8.59
N MET A 202 -14.32 -21.69 -8.02
CA MET A 202 -14.87 -22.56 -6.98
C MET A 202 -15.44 -21.75 -5.79
N ASN A 203 -16.57 -22.18 -5.25
CA ASN A 203 -17.23 -21.51 -4.12
C ASN A 203 -16.30 -21.30 -2.91
N VAL A 204 -15.45 -22.29 -2.58
CA VAL A 204 -14.50 -22.19 -1.48
C VAL A 204 -13.46 -21.09 -1.71
N THR A 205 -13.01 -20.91 -2.95
CA THR A 205 -12.05 -19.87 -3.35
C THR A 205 -12.69 -18.48 -3.28
N ARG A 206 -13.91 -18.34 -3.80
CA ARG A 206 -14.69 -17.10 -3.70
C ARG A 206 -14.97 -16.70 -2.24
N ALA A 207 -15.32 -17.67 -1.40
CA ALA A 207 -15.53 -17.43 0.02
C ALA A 207 -14.24 -16.96 0.74
N ARG A 208 -13.05 -17.42 0.33
CA ARG A 208 -11.77 -16.92 0.85
C ARG A 208 -11.51 -15.48 0.44
N ALA A 209 -11.72 -15.15 -0.83
CA ALA A 209 -11.61 -13.77 -1.32
C ALA A 209 -12.57 -12.83 -0.56
N GLN A 210 -13.81 -13.27 -0.31
CA GLN A 210 -14.79 -12.50 0.48
C GLN A 210 -14.28 -12.26 1.91
N ARG A 211 -13.77 -13.29 2.60
CA ARG A 211 -13.23 -13.13 3.95
C ARG A 211 -12.03 -12.18 4.03
N LEU A 212 -11.23 -12.08 2.98
CA LEU A 212 -10.16 -11.08 2.89
C LEU A 212 -10.74 -9.68 2.72
N LEU A 213 -11.77 -9.50 1.90
CA LEU A 213 -12.48 -8.21 1.74
C LEU A 213 -13.14 -7.74 3.04
N ASP A 214 -13.69 -8.68 3.81
CA ASP A 214 -14.42 -8.38 5.06
C ASP A 214 -13.47 -8.05 6.23
N ARG A 215 -12.15 -8.17 6.03
CA ARG A 215 -11.18 -7.82 7.07
C ARG A 215 -11.17 -6.31 7.30
N PRO A 216 -11.23 -5.87 8.56
CA PRO A 216 -11.07 -4.45 8.85
C PRO A 216 -9.68 -4.00 8.40
N SER A 217 -9.62 -2.82 7.77
CA SER A 217 -8.34 -2.16 7.52
C SER A 217 -7.61 -2.01 8.86
N THR A 218 -6.38 -2.47 8.94
CA THR A 218 -5.56 -2.30 10.16
C THR A 218 -5.45 -0.81 10.45
N ARG A 219 -5.91 -0.42 11.66
CA ARG A 219 -5.84 0.96 12.14
C ARG A 219 -4.42 1.33 12.52
#